data_29d9781d5af96b06986fc2b9eb28ba08
#
_entry.id   29d9781d5af96b06986fc2b9eb28ba08
#
_cell.length_a   1.000
_cell.length_b   1.000
_cell.length_c   1.000
_cell.angle_alpha   90.00
_cell.angle_beta   90.00
_cell.angle_gamma   90.00
#
_symmetry.space_group_name_H-M   'P 1'
#
loop_
_entity.id
_entity.type
_entity.pdbx_description
1 polymer ?
#
loop_
_entity_poly.entity_id
_entity_poly.type
_entity_poly.pdbx_seq_one_letter_code
_entity_poly.pdbx_strand_id
1 'polypeptide(L)'
;AANLAYALGRLGTRTFLLTHSGPAHEPLLRAGFKGLPVVLSVKKREAGLTVALEGMKGGARTNVMLGHNGGAGEFPPSLIDSDDWAALKESRIVCSVNWAANSYGTELLMALRRSLGRKHQIFLDPADMRDRLEPYGELLRAMRERNLVNWLSLNEAEARATGSLLGIRERDLGDLSRGIARKLNLRVDIHTKNGSYTSTGSEVARCGIGWVTPKRLTGAGDVWDAASIYFFLNGKSDVDRLALANAAAKYYVSAEEPEAPTRGEVLRLKKA
;
A
#
# COMPACT_ATOMS: atom_id res chain seq x y z
N ALA A 1 -6.43 0.27 3.77
CA ALA A 1 -6.32 -1.15 4.22
C ALA A 1 -7.37 -2.03 3.54
N ALA A 2 -8.65 -1.63 3.54
CA ALA A 2 -9.73 -2.44 2.96
C ALA A 2 -9.51 -2.73 1.46
N ASN A 3 -9.14 -1.73 0.66
CA ASN A 3 -8.88 -1.92 -0.78
C ASN A 3 -7.73 -2.89 -1.03
N LEU A 4 -6.62 -2.76 -0.28
CA LEU A 4 -5.49 -3.69 -0.37
C LEU A 4 -5.92 -5.13 -0.03
N ALA A 5 -6.65 -5.31 1.08
CA ALA A 5 -7.12 -6.63 1.51
C ALA A 5 -8.13 -7.23 0.51
N TYR A 6 -9.01 -6.40 -0.06
CA TYR A 6 -9.93 -6.81 -1.10
C TYR A 6 -9.18 -7.30 -2.35
N ALA A 7 -8.21 -6.53 -2.82
CA ALA A 7 -7.41 -6.92 -3.99
C ALA A 7 -6.58 -8.19 -3.73
N LEU A 8 -5.99 -8.37 -2.54
CA LEU A 8 -5.32 -9.61 -2.14
C LEU A 8 -6.29 -10.80 -2.13
N GLY A 9 -7.50 -10.60 -1.61
CA GLY A 9 -8.55 -11.63 -1.62
C GLY A 9 -8.97 -12.02 -3.04
N ARG A 10 -9.11 -11.06 -3.96
CA ARG A 10 -9.40 -11.29 -5.39
C ARG A 10 -8.28 -12.08 -6.09
N LEU A 11 -7.03 -11.87 -5.68
CA LEU A 11 -5.89 -12.65 -6.16
C LEU A 11 -5.82 -14.06 -5.54
N GLY A 12 -6.68 -14.37 -4.55
CA GLY A 12 -6.73 -15.67 -3.88
C GLY A 12 -5.78 -15.78 -2.67
N THR A 13 -5.31 -14.66 -2.11
CA THR A 13 -4.49 -14.67 -0.90
C THR A 13 -5.36 -14.80 0.33
N ARG A 14 -5.06 -15.78 1.20
CA ARG A 14 -5.63 -15.82 2.55
C ARG A 14 -5.12 -14.61 3.32
N THR A 15 -6.05 -13.71 3.68
CA THR A 15 -5.74 -12.39 4.24
C THR A 15 -6.45 -12.20 5.58
N PHE A 16 -5.77 -11.65 6.56
CA PHE A 16 -6.36 -11.14 7.79
C PHE A 16 -6.40 -9.61 7.72
N LEU A 17 -7.59 -9.03 7.76
CA LEU A 17 -7.79 -7.58 7.74
C LEU A 17 -8.19 -7.10 9.14
N LEU A 18 -7.25 -6.42 9.80
CA LEU A 18 -7.52 -5.63 11.01
C LEU A 18 -7.88 -4.20 10.59
N THR A 19 -9.09 -3.77 10.93
CA THR A 19 -9.62 -2.47 10.54
C THR A 19 -10.60 -1.94 11.59
N HIS A 20 -11.21 -0.81 11.33
CA HIS A 20 -12.29 -0.27 12.15
C HIS A 20 -13.51 0.03 11.28
N SER A 21 -14.69 0.05 11.89
CA SER A 21 -15.92 0.51 11.26
C SER A 21 -16.94 0.93 12.32
N GLY A 22 -17.82 1.85 11.94
CA GLY A 22 -19.02 2.15 12.73
C GLY A 22 -20.14 1.13 12.50
N PRO A 23 -21.10 1.02 13.43
CA PRO A 23 -22.18 0.02 13.36
C PRO A 23 -22.98 0.05 12.05
N ALA A 24 -23.22 1.24 11.50
CA ALA A 24 -23.98 1.40 10.25
C ALA A 24 -23.20 0.94 9.01
N HIS A 25 -21.86 0.96 9.04
CA HIS A 25 -21.01 0.65 7.89
C HIS A 25 -20.40 -0.75 7.94
N GLU A 26 -20.32 -1.36 9.12
CA GLU A 26 -19.76 -2.70 9.28
C GLU A 26 -20.47 -3.77 8.43
N PRO A 27 -21.81 -3.81 8.31
CA PRO A 27 -22.49 -4.77 7.43
C PRO A 27 -22.09 -4.62 5.96
N LEU A 28 -21.92 -3.38 5.48
CA LEU A 28 -21.47 -3.10 4.11
C LEU A 28 -20.02 -3.57 3.89
N LEU A 29 -19.14 -3.30 4.87
CA LEU A 29 -17.78 -3.78 4.84
C LEU A 29 -17.75 -5.32 4.74
N ARG A 30 -18.49 -6.01 5.59
CA ARG A 30 -18.55 -7.49 5.58
C ARG A 30 -19.13 -8.03 4.28
N ALA A 31 -20.15 -7.38 3.73
CA ALA A 31 -20.76 -7.78 2.45
C ALA A 31 -19.74 -7.68 1.30
N GLY A 32 -18.91 -6.62 1.29
CA GLY A 32 -17.86 -6.43 0.26
C GLY A 32 -16.77 -7.50 0.26
N PHE A 33 -16.58 -8.23 1.38
CA PHE A 33 -15.62 -9.33 1.48
C PHE A 33 -16.25 -10.73 1.37
N LYS A 34 -17.57 -10.80 1.16
CA LYS A 34 -18.27 -12.09 1.07
C LYS A 34 -17.72 -12.93 -0.08
N GLY A 35 -17.37 -14.18 0.20
CA GLY A 35 -16.80 -15.11 -0.77
C GLY A 35 -15.31 -14.94 -1.06
N LEU A 36 -14.65 -13.95 -0.45
CA LEU A 36 -13.19 -13.81 -0.52
C LEU A 36 -12.50 -14.51 0.66
N PRO A 37 -11.26 -15.00 0.49
CA PRO A 37 -10.49 -15.62 1.57
C PRO A 37 -9.92 -14.57 2.55
N VAL A 38 -10.79 -13.68 3.05
CA VAL A 38 -10.42 -12.57 3.94
C VAL A 38 -11.15 -12.73 5.28
N VAL A 39 -10.38 -12.83 6.35
CA VAL A 39 -10.88 -12.81 7.72
C VAL A 39 -10.85 -11.38 8.25
N LEU A 40 -11.96 -10.91 8.80
CA LEU A 40 -12.12 -9.53 9.27
C LEU A 40 -12.08 -9.45 10.79
N SER A 41 -11.15 -8.68 11.34
CA SER A 41 -11.21 -8.14 12.70
C SER A 41 -11.58 -6.66 12.63
N VAL A 42 -12.80 -6.33 13.09
CA VAL A 42 -13.34 -4.97 12.98
C VAL A 42 -13.47 -4.37 14.38
N LYS A 43 -12.70 -3.31 14.63
CA LYS A 43 -12.82 -2.53 15.87
C LYS A 43 -13.96 -1.52 15.73
N LYS A 44 -14.84 -1.48 16.73
CA LYS A 44 -16.00 -0.56 16.74
C LYS A 44 -15.52 0.88 16.99
N ARG A 45 -15.45 1.66 15.95
CA ARG A 45 -15.10 3.10 15.99
C ARG A 45 -15.88 3.83 14.91
N GLU A 46 -15.87 5.16 14.94
CA GLU A 46 -16.48 5.96 13.89
C GLU A 46 -15.91 5.59 12.52
N ALA A 47 -16.77 5.40 11.54
CA ALA A 47 -16.33 5.12 10.17
C ALA A 47 -15.68 6.36 9.56
N GLY A 48 -14.52 6.18 8.94
CA GLY A 48 -13.98 7.20 8.03
C GLY A 48 -14.85 7.31 6.78
N LEU A 49 -15.01 8.52 6.28
CA LEU A 49 -15.72 8.79 5.04
C LEU A 49 -14.83 9.60 4.11
N THR A 50 -14.70 9.16 2.87
CA THR A 50 -13.99 9.89 1.84
C THR A 50 -14.84 9.99 0.60
N VAL A 51 -15.00 11.19 0.08
CA VAL A 51 -15.64 11.48 -1.21
C VAL A 51 -14.51 11.85 -2.18
N ALA A 52 -14.37 11.07 -3.25
CA ALA A 52 -13.44 11.35 -4.33
C ALA A 52 -14.22 12.02 -5.48
N LEU A 53 -13.90 13.28 -5.76
CA LEU A 53 -14.42 14.02 -6.90
C LEU A 53 -13.40 13.87 -8.04
N GLU A 54 -13.70 13.02 -9.01
CA GLU A 54 -12.84 12.82 -10.19
C GLU A 54 -13.34 13.66 -11.37
N GLY A 55 -12.43 14.34 -12.05
CA GLY A 55 -12.75 15.22 -13.17
C GLY A 55 -11.60 15.38 -14.14
N MET A 56 -11.77 16.30 -15.09
CA MET A 56 -10.76 16.67 -16.08
C MET A 56 -10.28 18.10 -15.82
N LYS A 57 -8.96 18.30 -15.78
CA LYS A 57 -8.33 19.62 -15.71
C LYS A 57 -7.21 19.71 -16.73
N GLY A 58 -7.33 20.65 -17.68
CA GLY A 58 -6.31 20.84 -18.72
C GLY A 58 -6.05 19.59 -19.58
N GLY A 59 -7.08 18.78 -19.86
CA GLY A 59 -6.96 17.54 -20.62
C GLY A 59 -6.45 16.33 -19.81
N ALA A 60 -6.07 16.52 -18.56
CA ALA A 60 -5.65 15.44 -17.66
C ALA A 60 -6.74 15.10 -16.64
N ARG A 61 -6.91 13.80 -16.37
CA ARG A 61 -7.77 13.35 -15.27
C ARG A 61 -7.12 13.73 -13.93
N THR A 62 -7.93 14.27 -13.04
CA THR A 62 -7.53 14.66 -11.68
C THR A 62 -8.60 14.25 -10.69
N ASN A 63 -8.24 14.13 -9.42
CA ASN A 63 -9.19 13.92 -8.34
C ASN A 63 -8.97 14.91 -7.20
N VAL A 64 -10.06 15.19 -6.48
CA VAL A 64 -10.04 15.92 -5.19
C VAL A 64 -10.66 14.99 -4.16
N MET A 65 -9.94 14.74 -3.08
CA MET A 65 -10.37 13.89 -1.99
C MET A 65 -10.86 14.78 -0.84
N LEU A 66 -12.13 14.62 -0.48
CA LEU A 66 -12.71 15.25 0.72
C LEU A 66 -12.92 14.14 1.74
N GLY A 67 -12.10 14.12 2.80
CA GLY A 67 -12.07 13.03 3.74
C GLY A 67 -12.19 13.44 5.19
N HIS A 68 -12.89 12.61 5.95
CA HIS A 68 -12.85 12.58 7.41
C HIS A 68 -12.36 11.20 7.82
N ASN A 69 -11.25 11.15 8.57
CA ASN A 69 -10.58 9.87 8.89
C ASN A 69 -11.37 9.01 9.90
N GLY A 70 -12.33 9.57 10.62
CA GLY A 70 -13.06 8.85 11.67
C GLY A 70 -12.09 8.18 12.65
N GLY A 71 -12.40 6.96 13.05
CA GLY A 71 -11.56 6.17 13.93
C GLY A 71 -10.21 5.76 13.35
N ALA A 72 -9.98 5.93 12.02
CA ALA A 72 -8.66 5.72 11.42
C ALA A 72 -7.64 6.78 11.84
N GLY A 73 -8.10 8.00 12.15
CA GLY A 73 -7.25 9.08 12.63
C GLY A 73 -6.58 8.77 13.97
N GLU A 74 -7.18 7.87 14.75
CA GLU A 74 -6.71 7.47 16.07
C GLU A 74 -6.79 5.95 16.25
N PHE A 75 -5.90 5.21 15.60
CA PHE A 75 -5.80 3.76 15.75
C PHE A 75 -4.52 3.38 16.51
N PRO A 76 -4.52 3.45 17.87
CA PRO A 76 -3.37 3.12 18.69
C PRO A 76 -3.14 1.60 18.76
N PRO A 77 -1.91 1.15 19.11
CA PRO A 77 -1.58 -0.27 19.30
C PRO A 77 -2.44 -0.99 20.34
N SER A 78 -3.01 -0.26 21.31
CA SER A 78 -3.88 -0.82 22.36
C SER A 78 -5.22 -1.35 21.84
N LEU A 79 -5.60 -1.04 20.60
CA LEU A 79 -6.78 -1.62 19.95
C LEU A 79 -6.54 -3.03 19.39
N ILE A 80 -5.29 -3.47 19.31
CA ILE A 80 -4.91 -4.80 18.84
C ILE A 80 -5.01 -5.75 20.03
N ASP A 81 -6.00 -6.64 20.01
CA ASP A 81 -6.18 -7.65 21.06
C ASP A 81 -5.30 -8.89 20.88
N SER A 82 -5.43 -9.86 21.79
CA SER A 82 -4.63 -11.10 21.76
C SER A 82 -4.82 -11.92 20.50
N ASP A 83 -6.05 -11.99 19.98
CA ASP A 83 -6.39 -12.78 18.80
C ASP A 83 -5.85 -12.12 17.53
N ASP A 84 -5.91 -10.79 17.47
CA ASP A 84 -5.28 -10.02 16.39
C ASP A 84 -3.76 -10.25 16.39
N TRP A 85 -3.11 -10.17 17.56
CA TRP A 85 -1.67 -10.41 17.67
C TRP A 85 -1.30 -11.84 17.25
N ALA A 86 -2.13 -12.83 17.59
CA ALA A 86 -1.93 -14.21 17.15
C ALA A 86 -1.98 -14.31 15.61
N ALA A 87 -3.01 -13.75 14.99
CA ALA A 87 -3.16 -13.73 13.53
C ALA A 87 -2.01 -12.98 12.82
N LEU A 88 -1.57 -11.84 13.36
CA LEU A 88 -0.44 -11.09 12.83
C LEU A 88 0.87 -11.89 12.90
N LYS A 89 1.11 -12.65 13.97
CA LYS A 89 2.30 -13.49 14.12
C LYS A 89 2.34 -14.69 13.17
N GLU A 90 1.18 -15.18 12.74
CA GLU A 90 1.07 -16.26 11.74
C GLU A 90 1.24 -15.75 10.31
N SER A 91 1.16 -14.45 10.09
CA SER A 91 1.21 -13.85 8.74
C SER A 91 2.63 -13.87 8.19
N ARG A 92 2.80 -14.19 6.90
CA ARG A 92 4.10 -14.12 6.20
C ARG A 92 4.58 -12.68 5.98
N ILE A 93 3.64 -11.75 5.79
CA ILE A 93 3.87 -10.32 5.66
C ILE A 93 2.75 -9.56 6.35
N VAL A 94 3.10 -8.51 7.08
CA VAL A 94 2.15 -7.60 7.72
C VAL A 94 2.21 -6.26 7.00
N CYS A 95 1.06 -5.82 6.48
CA CYS A 95 0.94 -4.56 5.74
C CYS A 95 0.36 -3.48 6.64
N SER A 96 1.12 -2.43 6.90
CA SER A 96 0.63 -1.19 7.49
C SER A 96 0.41 -0.19 6.36
N VAL A 97 -0.81 0.26 6.17
CA VAL A 97 -1.17 1.20 5.11
C VAL A 97 -1.86 2.43 5.68
N ASN A 98 -1.80 3.55 4.95
CA ASN A 98 -2.39 4.83 5.37
C ASN A 98 -1.80 5.39 6.67
N TRP A 99 -0.48 5.30 6.85
CA TRP A 99 0.21 5.90 8.00
C TRP A 99 -0.14 7.39 8.16
N ALA A 100 -0.24 8.12 7.07
CA ALA A 100 -0.53 9.55 7.07
C ALA A 100 -1.91 9.89 7.69
N ALA A 101 -2.87 8.97 7.62
CA ALA A 101 -4.20 9.14 8.20
C ALA A 101 -4.26 8.82 9.70
N ASN A 102 -3.26 8.12 10.26
CA ASN A 102 -3.26 7.67 11.65
C ASN A 102 -2.24 8.46 12.50
N SER A 103 -2.70 9.18 13.51
CA SER A 103 -1.81 9.92 14.43
C SER A 103 -0.87 9.00 15.22
N TYR A 104 -1.26 7.75 15.45
CA TYR A 104 -0.47 6.70 16.11
C TYR A 104 0.28 5.79 15.11
N GLY A 105 0.44 6.20 13.85
CA GLY A 105 1.01 5.35 12.81
C GLY A 105 2.44 4.88 13.11
N THR A 106 3.27 5.74 13.68
CA THR A 106 4.65 5.41 14.06
C THR A 106 4.69 4.48 15.27
N GLU A 107 3.89 4.74 16.30
CA GLU A 107 3.75 3.88 17.48
C GLU A 107 3.24 2.49 17.11
N LEU A 108 2.30 2.44 16.15
CA LEU A 108 1.78 1.17 15.61
C LEU A 108 2.90 0.36 14.94
N LEU A 109 3.73 0.97 14.09
CA LEU A 109 4.87 0.30 13.47
C LEU A 109 5.90 -0.16 14.51
N MET A 110 6.15 0.64 15.55
CA MET A 110 7.04 0.25 16.66
C MET A 110 6.49 -0.95 17.42
N ALA A 111 5.18 -0.98 17.71
CA ALA A 111 4.51 -2.09 18.38
C ALA A 111 4.54 -3.36 17.53
N LEU A 112 4.23 -3.24 16.22
CA LEU A 112 4.33 -4.34 15.26
C LEU A 112 5.75 -4.93 15.25
N ARG A 113 6.79 -4.10 15.07
CA ARG A 113 8.17 -4.58 15.04
C ARG A 113 8.59 -5.25 16.35
N ARG A 114 8.17 -4.71 17.50
CA ARG A 114 8.47 -5.30 18.81
C ARG A 114 7.82 -6.68 19.00
N SER A 115 6.54 -6.80 18.61
CA SER A 115 5.75 -8.02 18.83
C SER A 115 6.06 -9.12 17.81
N LEU A 116 6.37 -8.75 16.57
CA LEU A 116 6.63 -9.68 15.47
C LEU A 116 8.11 -10.06 15.36
N GLY A 117 9.01 -9.22 15.88
CA GLY A 117 10.46 -9.43 15.74
C GLY A 117 10.98 -9.20 14.32
N ARG A 118 12.28 -9.42 14.11
CA ARG A 118 12.98 -9.10 12.84
C ARG A 118 12.72 -10.10 11.69
N LYS A 119 12.19 -11.27 11.99
CA LYS A 119 11.91 -12.32 10.98
C LYS A 119 10.69 -12.03 10.13
N HIS A 120 9.73 -11.27 10.66
CA HIS A 120 8.53 -10.90 9.93
C HIS A 120 8.79 -9.76 8.94
N GLN A 121 8.21 -9.90 7.77
CA GLN A 121 8.20 -8.83 6.77
C GLN A 121 7.10 -7.82 7.14
N ILE A 122 7.48 -6.56 7.28
CA ILE A 122 6.53 -5.44 7.45
C ILE A 122 6.62 -4.56 6.21
N PHE A 123 5.49 -4.46 5.52
CA PHE A 123 5.27 -3.60 4.38
C PHE A 123 4.60 -2.30 4.84
N LEU A 124 5.02 -1.17 4.29
CA LEU A 124 4.44 0.14 4.55
C LEU A 124 4.06 0.82 3.24
N ASP A 125 2.80 1.22 3.10
CA ASP A 125 2.34 2.28 2.23
C ASP A 125 1.92 3.45 3.12
N PRO A 126 2.68 4.56 3.14
CA PRO A 126 2.40 5.68 4.04
C PRO A 126 1.16 6.49 3.64
N ALA A 127 0.66 6.36 2.42
CA ALA A 127 -0.25 7.28 1.75
C ALA A 127 0.32 8.72 1.65
N ASP A 128 -0.49 9.69 1.26
CA ASP A 128 -0.03 11.06 1.06
C ASP A 128 0.39 11.71 2.40
N MET A 129 1.71 11.82 2.62
CA MET A 129 2.30 12.37 3.83
C MET A 129 2.60 13.87 3.73
N ARG A 130 2.23 14.56 2.65
CA ARG A 130 2.64 15.94 2.40
C ARG A 130 2.16 16.94 3.46
N ASP A 131 1.04 16.68 4.11
CA ASP A 131 0.53 17.49 5.23
C ASP A 131 1.15 17.09 6.58
N ARG A 132 2.05 16.08 6.61
CA ARG A 132 2.70 15.55 7.82
C ARG A 132 4.20 15.31 7.60
N LEU A 133 4.88 16.21 6.89
CA LEU A 133 6.29 16.02 6.52
C LEU A 133 7.22 15.93 7.73
N GLU A 134 7.00 16.70 8.78
CA GLU A 134 7.83 16.62 10.00
C GLU A 134 7.68 15.27 10.72
N PRO A 135 6.46 14.80 11.08
CA PRO A 135 6.28 13.45 11.63
C PRO A 135 6.78 12.34 10.69
N TYR A 136 6.66 12.53 9.37
CA TYR A 136 7.18 11.57 8.41
C TYR A 136 8.72 11.51 8.42
N GLY A 137 9.39 12.65 8.55
CA GLY A 137 10.85 12.71 8.74
C GLY A 137 11.30 11.96 10.00
N GLU A 138 10.52 12.05 11.09
CA GLU A 138 10.77 11.27 12.32
C GLU A 138 10.56 9.77 12.08
N LEU A 139 9.51 9.38 11.36
CA LEU A 139 9.32 8.00 10.96
C LEU A 139 10.51 7.47 10.15
N LEU A 140 10.98 8.21 9.14
CA LEU A 140 12.13 7.80 8.32
C LEU A 140 13.39 7.58 9.17
N ARG A 141 13.64 8.43 10.16
CA ARG A 141 14.73 8.24 11.13
C ARG A 141 14.54 6.94 11.94
N ALA A 142 13.35 6.75 12.50
CA ALA A 142 13.02 5.54 13.28
C ALA A 142 13.10 4.25 12.42
N MET A 143 12.65 4.31 11.16
CA MET A 143 12.78 3.19 10.21
C MET A 143 14.24 2.78 10.03
N ARG A 144 15.14 3.76 9.82
CA ARG A 144 16.58 3.51 9.65
C ARG A 144 17.24 2.96 10.92
N GLU A 145 16.94 3.55 12.07
CA GLU A 145 17.61 3.22 13.33
C GLU A 145 17.12 1.90 13.94
N ARG A 146 15.85 1.57 13.74
CA ARG A 146 15.16 0.45 14.41
C ARG A 146 14.72 -0.67 13.46
N ASN A 147 14.95 -0.52 12.14
CA ASN A 147 14.50 -1.44 11.10
C ASN A 147 12.99 -1.73 11.24
N LEU A 148 12.17 -0.69 11.37
CA LEU A 148 10.72 -0.82 11.64
C LEU A 148 9.99 -1.55 10.53
N VAL A 149 10.37 -1.29 9.27
CA VAL A 149 9.77 -1.92 8.09
C VAL A 149 10.84 -2.58 7.21
N ASN A 150 10.43 -3.47 6.33
CA ASN A 150 11.31 -4.16 5.39
C ASN A 150 11.04 -3.70 3.95
N TRP A 151 9.88 -3.13 3.70
CA TRP A 151 9.42 -2.80 2.37
C TRP A 151 8.58 -1.52 2.41
N LEU A 152 8.96 -0.53 1.63
CA LEU A 152 8.28 0.76 1.49
C LEU A 152 7.74 0.88 0.06
N SER A 153 6.45 1.08 -0.10
CA SER A 153 5.81 1.36 -1.38
C SER A 153 5.40 2.83 -1.45
N LEU A 154 5.69 3.47 -2.58
CA LEU A 154 5.51 4.90 -2.78
C LEU A 154 4.99 5.18 -4.20
N ASN A 155 4.10 6.14 -4.34
CA ASN A 155 3.87 6.75 -5.63
C ASN A 155 4.98 7.77 -5.96
N GLU A 156 4.97 8.35 -7.17
CA GLU A 156 6.01 9.29 -7.60
C GLU A 156 6.13 10.52 -6.69
N ALA A 157 5.01 11.12 -6.26
CA ALA A 157 5.02 12.30 -5.40
C ALA A 157 5.57 11.99 -4.00
N GLU A 158 5.16 10.86 -3.44
CA GLU A 158 5.63 10.35 -2.16
C GLU A 158 7.12 9.99 -2.21
N ALA A 159 7.58 9.36 -3.30
CA ALA A 159 8.99 9.04 -3.48
C ALA A 159 9.86 10.29 -3.54
N ARG A 160 9.42 11.34 -4.25
CA ARG A 160 10.15 12.61 -4.32
C ARG A 160 10.18 13.32 -2.98
N ALA A 161 9.07 13.33 -2.24
CA ALA A 161 9.02 13.89 -0.88
C ALA A 161 9.96 13.12 0.07
N THR A 162 9.93 11.78 0.03
CA THR A 162 10.83 10.91 0.80
C THR A 162 12.29 11.18 0.46
N GLY A 163 12.62 11.25 -0.83
CA GLY A 163 13.97 11.56 -1.29
C GLY A 163 14.46 12.91 -0.80
N SER A 164 13.62 13.93 -0.86
CA SER A 164 13.92 15.28 -0.37
C SER A 164 14.26 15.29 1.12
N LEU A 165 13.44 14.62 1.95
CA LEU A 165 13.66 14.50 3.40
C LEU A 165 14.95 13.72 3.74
N LEU A 166 15.35 12.77 2.88
CA LEU A 166 16.58 12.00 3.03
C LEU A 166 17.81 12.68 2.40
N GLY A 167 17.66 13.87 1.81
CA GLY A 167 18.74 14.59 1.13
C GLY A 167 19.20 13.93 -0.17
N ILE A 168 18.32 13.19 -0.84
CA ILE A 168 18.58 12.52 -2.12
C ILE A 168 18.08 13.41 -3.25
N ARG A 169 18.94 13.72 -4.25
CA ARG A 169 18.63 14.65 -5.34
C ARG A 169 18.47 13.98 -6.70
N GLU A 170 18.29 12.66 -6.72
CA GLU A 170 18.15 11.88 -7.95
C GLU A 170 16.84 12.23 -8.69
N ARG A 171 16.95 12.52 -10.00
CA ARG A 171 15.80 12.82 -10.85
C ARG A 171 15.18 11.56 -11.43
N ASP A 172 16.01 10.57 -11.81
CA ASP A 172 15.54 9.26 -12.27
C ASP A 172 14.92 8.50 -11.11
N LEU A 173 13.73 7.93 -11.31
CA LEU A 173 12.97 7.26 -10.25
C LEU A 173 13.59 5.93 -9.82
N GLY A 174 14.31 5.26 -10.73
CA GLY A 174 15.07 4.06 -10.41
C GLY A 174 16.24 4.37 -9.48
N ASP A 175 17.02 5.42 -9.80
CA ASP A 175 18.12 5.88 -8.96
C ASP A 175 17.61 6.43 -7.62
N LEU A 176 16.47 7.12 -7.62
CA LEU A 176 15.79 7.56 -6.41
C LEU A 176 15.38 6.37 -5.53
N SER A 177 14.77 5.33 -6.11
CA SER A 177 14.41 4.10 -5.38
C SER A 177 15.63 3.46 -4.73
N ARG A 178 16.75 3.37 -5.46
CA ARG A 178 18.02 2.84 -4.97
C ARG A 178 18.61 3.71 -3.85
N GLY A 179 18.57 5.02 -4.00
CA GLY A 179 19.05 5.96 -2.98
C GLY A 179 18.26 5.85 -1.68
N ILE A 180 16.92 5.80 -1.74
CA ILE A 180 16.05 5.61 -0.58
C ILE A 180 16.31 4.25 0.05
N ALA A 181 16.36 3.18 -0.74
CA ALA A 181 16.64 1.82 -0.26
C ALA A 181 17.97 1.72 0.51
N ARG A 182 19.04 2.34 -0.01
CA ARG A 182 20.35 2.40 0.68
C ARG A 182 20.28 3.16 2.01
N LYS A 183 19.63 4.32 2.00
CA LYS A 183 19.53 5.19 3.19
C LYS A 183 18.74 4.54 4.32
N LEU A 184 17.68 3.78 3.98
CA LEU A 184 16.77 3.17 4.94
C LEU A 184 17.07 1.67 5.19
N ASN A 185 17.95 1.05 4.39
CA ASN A 185 18.28 -0.37 4.43
C ASN A 185 17.04 -1.28 4.32
N LEU A 186 16.21 -1.06 3.28
CA LEU A 186 14.99 -1.81 3.04
C LEU A 186 14.67 -1.88 1.53
N ARG A 187 13.66 -2.68 1.15
CA ARG A 187 13.13 -2.67 -0.21
C ARG A 187 12.29 -1.41 -0.43
N VAL A 188 12.49 -0.75 -1.56
CA VAL A 188 11.66 0.38 -2.02
C VAL A 188 11.03 0.03 -3.35
N ASP A 189 9.71 0.15 -3.42
CA ASP A 189 8.98 0.15 -4.66
C ASP A 189 8.50 1.57 -4.97
N ILE A 190 8.57 1.98 -6.24
CA ILE A 190 7.96 3.21 -6.74
C ILE A 190 7.05 2.84 -7.90
N HIS A 191 5.77 3.19 -7.80
CA HIS A 191 4.78 2.99 -8.87
C HIS A 191 4.29 4.32 -9.43
N THR A 192 4.16 4.41 -10.75
CA THR A 192 3.74 5.62 -11.45
C THR A 192 2.82 5.28 -12.63
N LYS A 193 2.26 6.29 -13.26
CA LYS A 193 1.49 6.13 -14.50
C LYS A 193 2.33 5.64 -15.69
N ASN A 194 3.64 5.77 -15.64
CA ASN A 194 4.56 5.42 -16.74
C ASN A 194 5.29 4.10 -16.51
N GLY A 195 5.24 3.55 -15.30
CA GLY A 195 5.94 2.31 -14.94
C GLY A 195 6.25 2.23 -13.46
N SER A 196 7.02 1.23 -13.10
CA SER A 196 7.40 0.94 -11.72
C SER A 196 8.87 0.57 -11.60
N TYR A 197 9.40 0.77 -10.40
CA TYR A 197 10.80 0.59 -10.04
C TYR A 197 10.89 -0.12 -8.70
N THR A 198 11.88 -0.96 -8.51
CA THR A 198 12.19 -1.54 -7.20
C THR A 198 13.69 -1.62 -6.99
N SER A 199 14.11 -1.44 -5.75
CA SER A 199 15.49 -1.62 -5.33
C SER A 199 15.58 -2.08 -3.88
N THR A 200 16.62 -2.85 -3.58
CA THR A 200 17.08 -3.16 -2.22
C THR A 200 18.38 -2.44 -1.86
N GLY A 201 18.77 -1.46 -2.69
CA GLY A 201 19.94 -0.61 -2.47
C GLY A 201 21.13 -0.91 -3.40
N SER A 202 21.23 -2.07 -4.03
CA SER A 202 22.28 -2.42 -5.00
C SER A 202 21.82 -2.20 -6.44
N GLU A 203 20.88 -2.99 -6.89
CA GLU A 203 20.36 -2.99 -8.25
C GLU A 203 18.99 -2.33 -8.28
N VAL A 204 18.56 -1.95 -9.48
CA VAL A 204 17.24 -1.42 -9.78
C VAL A 204 16.59 -2.32 -10.82
N ALA A 205 15.47 -2.93 -10.48
CA ALA A 205 14.58 -3.49 -11.48
C ALA A 205 13.54 -2.42 -11.87
N ARG A 206 13.23 -2.35 -13.16
CA ARG A 206 12.27 -1.40 -13.71
C ARG A 206 11.37 -2.06 -14.74
N CYS A 207 10.12 -1.63 -14.80
CA CYS A 207 9.14 -2.10 -15.76
C CYS A 207 8.24 -0.96 -16.21
N GLY A 208 8.21 -0.68 -17.51
CA GLY A 208 7.28 0.28 -18.10
C GLY A 208 5.83 -0.21 -18.05
N ILE A 209 4.88 0.70 -18.17
CA ILE A 209 3.46 0.39 -18.32
C ILE A 209 2.99 0.91 -19.68
N GLY A 210 2.32 0.05 -20.45
CA GLY A 210 1.69 0.50 -21.70
C GLY A 210 0.59 1.52 -21.43
N TRP A 211 0.42 2.46 -22.34
CA TRP A 211 -0.59 3.51 -22.21
C TRP A 211 -2.00 2.96 -22.04
N VAL A 212 -2.81 3.62 -21.22
CA VAL A 212 -4.22 3.33 -21.01
C VAL A 212 -4.96 4.62 -20.67
N THR A 213 -6.20 4.74 -21.14
CA THR A 213 -7.09 5.82 -20.71
C THR A 213 -7.73 5.41 -19.39
N PRO A 214 -7.37 6.04 -18.25
CA PRO A 214 -7.95 5.64 -16.97
C PRO A 214 -9.39 6.11 -16.86
N LYS A 215 -10.27 5.25 -16.36
CA LYS A 215 -11.65 5.57 -15.96
C LYS A 215 -11.71 6.03 -14.51
N ARG A 216 -10.75 5.58 -13.70
CA ARG A 216 -10.56 5.97 -12.30
C ARG A 216 -9.09 5.98 -11.91
N LEU A 217 -8.75 6.73 -10.87
CA LEU A 217 -7.39 6.76 -10.30
C LEU A 217 -7.36 6.24 -8.86
N THR A 218 -8.41 6.50 -8.10
CA THR A 218 -8.50 6.14 -6.67
C THR A 218 -8.49 4.62 -6.50
N GLY A 219 -7.60 4.11 -5.63
CA GLY A 219 -7.44 2.68 -5.36
C GLY A 219 -6.44 1.95 -6.27
N ALA A 220 -5.89 2.62 -7.30
CA ALA A 220 -4.91 2.00 -8.20
C ALA A 220 -3.63 1.58 -7.47
N GLY A 221 -3.15 2.37 -6.50
CA GLY A 221 -2.02 2.05 -5.65
C GLY A 221 -2.26 0.79 -4.82
N ASP A 222 -3.41 0.70 -4.13
CA ASP A 222 -3.77 -0.49 -3.35
C ASP A 222 -3.79 -1.77 -4.21
N VAL A 223 -4.31 -1.69 -5.45
CA VAL A 223 -4.34 -2.83 -6.37
C VAL A 223 -2.94 -3.19 -6.87
N TRP A 224 -2.11 -2.18 -7.15
CA TRP A 224 -0.71 -2.38 -7.52
C TRP A 224 0.06 -3.07 -6.39
N ASP A 225 -0.06 -2.56 -5.17
CA ASP A 225 0.58 -3.11 -3.96
C ASP A 225 0.13 -4.55 -3.68
N ALA A 226 -1.19 -4.82 -3.78
CA ALA A 226 -1.72 -6.16 -3.60
C ALA A 226 -1.09 -7.16 -4.58
N ALA A 227 -1.02 -6.80 -5.87
CA ALA A 227 -0.42 -7.65 -6.89
C ALA A 227 1.10 -7.80 -6.66
N SER A 228 1.78 -6.71 -6.32
CA SER A 228 3.21 -6.72 -5.99
C SER A 228 3.52 -7.68 -4.83
N ILE A 229 2.78 -7.57 -3.73
CA ILE A 229 2.90 -8.46 -2.56
C ILE A 229 2.57 -9.91 -2.94
N TYR A 230 1.46 -10.13 -3.64
CA TYR A 230 1.04 -11.47 -4.06
C TYR A 230 2.12 -12.19 -4.87
N PHE A 231 2.65 -11.53 -5.90
CA PHE A 231 3.64 -12.14 -6.78
C PHE A 231 5.01 -12.27 -6.12
N PHE A 232 5.38 -11.39 -5.20
CA PHE A 232 6.55 -11.55 -4.34
C PHE A 232 6.44 -12.81 -3.47
N LEU A 233 5.31 -12.99 -2.78
CA LEU A 233 5.05 -14.17 -1.94
C LEU A 233 5.02 -15.48 -2.74
N ASN A 234 4.76 -15.41 -4.05
CA ASN A 234 4.78 -16.53 -4.98
C ASN A 234 6.12 -16.67 -5.74
N GLY A 235 7.20 -16.04 -5.27
CA GLY A 235 8.56 -16.24 -5.75
C GLY A 235 8.85 -15.69 -7.14
N LYS A 236 8.08 -14.68 -7.61
CA LYS A 236 8.38 -14.03 -8.89
C LYS A 236 9.61 -13.14 -8.78
N SER A 237 10.40 -13.08 -9.87
CA SER A 237 11.49 -12.11 -9.99
C SER A 237 10.95 -10.69 -9.86
N ASP A 238 11.81 -9.72 -9.49
CA ASP A 238 11.38 -8.33 -9.35
C ASP A 238 10.83 -7.77 -10.68
N VAL A 239 11.42 -8.08 -11.81
CA VAL A 239 10.92 -7.65 -13.13
C VAL A 239 9.54 -8.23 -13.42
N ASP A 240 9.34 -9.53 -13.20
CA ASP A 240 8.04 -10.18 -13.40
C ASP A 240 6.98 -9.66 -12.44
N ARG A 241 7.36 -9.44 -11.18
CA ARG A 241 6.51 -8.89 -10.14
C ARG A 241 6.00 -7.50 -10.51
N LEU A 242 6.92 -6.61 -10.92
CA LEU A 242 6.56 -5.26 -11.38
C LEU A 242 5.64 -5.30 -12.60
N ALA A 243 5.93 -6.15 -13.59
CA ALA A 243 5.10 -6.29 -14.78
C ALA A 243 3.67 -6.74 -14.44
N LEU A 244 3.53 -7.70 -13.52
CA LEU A 244 2.23 -8.21 -13.08
C LEU A 244 1.47 -7.21 -12.21
N ALA A 245 2.17 -6.45 -11.35
CA ALA A 245 1.57 -5.37 -10.58
C ALA A 245 1.08 -4.22 -11.48
N ASN A 246 1.88 -3.84 -12.49
CA ASN A 246 1.48 -2.87 -13.51
C ASN A 246 0.25 -3.35 -14.30
N ALA A 247 0.20 -4.63 -14.69
CA ALA A 247 -0.95 -5.21 -15.39
C ALA A 247 -2.22 -5.18 -14.51
N ALA A 248 -2.11 -5.48 -13.22
CA ALA A 248 -3.23 -5.43 -12.29
C ALA A 248 -3.77 -4.01 -12.11
N ALA A 249 -2.91 -3.04 -11.89
CA ALA A 249 -3.30 -1.63 -11.77
C ALA A 249 -3.91 -1.10 -13.08
N LYS A 250 -3.30 -1.44 -14.23
CA LYS A 250 -3.82 -1.09 -15.57
C LYS A 250 -5.24 -1.62 -15.78
N TYR A 251 -5.49 -2.90 -15.44
CA TYR A 251 -6.83 -3.48 -15.48
C TYR A 251 -7.81 -2.67 -14.64
N TYR A 252 -7.47 -2.43 -13.38
CA TYR A 252 -8.34 -1.74 -12.44
C TYR A 252 -8.72 -0.31 -12.90
N VAL A 253 -7.74 0.46 -13.38
CA VAL A 253 -8.01 1.85 -13.80
C VAL A 253 -8.81 1.93 -15.09
N SER A 254 -8.81 0.90 -15.93
CA SER A 254 -9.52 0.85 -17.22
C SER A 254 -10.88 0.13 -17.17
N ALA A 255 -11.15 -0.66 -16.13
CA ALA A 255 -12.40 -1.41 -15.98
C ALA A 255 -13.60 -0.48 -15.80
N GLU A 256 -14.81 -0.89 -16.19
CA GLU A 256 -16.05 -0.15 -15.94
C GLU A 256 -16.36 -0.11 -14.45
N GLU A 257 -16.32 -1.28 -13.80
CA GLU A 257 -16.56 -1.40 -12.37
C GLU A 257 -15.25 -1.31 -11.56
N PRO A 258 -15.30 -0.81 -10.31
CA PRO A 258 -14.11 -0.67 -9.46
C PRO A 258 -13.67 -2.02 -8.85
N GLU A 259 -13.57 -3.06 -9.67
CA GLU A 259 -13.15 -4.38 -9.22
C GLU A 259 -11.66 -4.62 -9.44
N ALA A 260 -10.97 -5.09 -8.41
CA ALA A 260 -9.61 -5.57 -8.55
C ALA A 260 -9.60 -6.88 -9.37
N PRO A 261 -8.60 -7.10 -10.24
CA PRO A 261 -8.53 -8.30 -11.05
C PRO A 261 -8.29 -9.55 -10.22
N THR A 262 -8.78 -10.68 -10.72
CA THR A 262 -8.38 -12.00 -10.24
C THR A 262 -6.97 -12.34 -10.73
N ARG A 263 -6.32 -13.33 -10.10
CA ARG A 263 -5.04 -13.87 -10.56
C ARG A 263 -5.06 -14.28 -12.03
N GLY A 264 -6.14 -14.95 -12.48
CA GLY A 264 -6.27 -15.40 -13.86
C GLY A 264 -6.30 -14.26 -14.87
N GLU A 265 -6.98 -13.16 -14.54
CA GLU A 265 -7.04 -11.96 -15.37
C GLU A 265 -5.66 -11.28 -15.46
N VAL A 266 -4.96 -11.11 -14.35
CA VAL A 266 -3.59 -10.52 -14.37
C VAL A 266 -2.64 -11.33 -15.23
N LEU A 267 -2.65 -12.66 -15.09
CA LEU A 267 -1.76 -13.53 -15.87
C LEU A 267 -2.07 -13.53 -17.37
N ARG A 268 -3.33 -13.35 -17.78
CA ARG A 268 -3.70 -13.18 -19.19
C ARG A 268 -3.18 -11.86 -19.77
N LEU A 269 -3.31 -10.77 -19.01
CA LEU A 269 -2.88 -9.44 -19.46
C LEU A 269 -1.36 -9.30 -19.64
N LYS A 270 -0.55 -10.07 -18.91
CA LYS A 270 0.90 -10.08 -19.12
C LYS A 270 1.30 -10.73 -20.47
N LYS A 271 0.46 -11.61 -21.02
CA LYS A 271 0.74 -12.32 -22.28
C LYS A 271 0.31 -11.53 -23.53
N ALA A 272 -0.55 -10.53 -23.36
CA ALA A 272 -1.04 -9.61 -24.38
C ALA A 272 -0.17 -8.34 -24.46
#